data_e5fca747898024a2c2682203ff4ab21c
#
_entry.id   e5fca747898024a2c2682203ff4ab21c
#
_cell.length_a   1.000
_cell.length_b   1.000
_cell.length_c   1.000
_cell.angle_alpha   90.00
_cell.angle_beta   90.00
_cell.angle_gamma   90.00
#
_symmetry.space_group_name_H-M   'P 1'
#
loop_
_entity.id
_entity.type
_entity.pdbx_description
1 polymer ?
#
loop_
_entity_poly.entity_id
_entity_poly.type
_entity_poly.pdbx_seq_one_letter_code
_entity_poly.pdbx_strand_id
1 'polypeptide(L)'
;MLKKIIKYTLRALLVVLVVLILVPALLYIPAVQDFVRKRAVGYASRALGMDLSVERLRLSFPLRLSVDNTLLVDKADTLLSCGRLSLDVALWPLVRKEVVIRSFGLERVAARYKDSLAGMDMRLSAGLLSLDAAKADLSANTAGIASLVLSDADVRLDITQAAPKEEADSTAALPLSLIHI
;
A
#
# COMPACT_ATOMS: atom_id res chain seq x y z
N MET A 1 44.22 6.14 36.97
CA MET A 1 43.26 5.24 36.27
C MET A 1 42.03 6.00 35.79
N LEU A 2 41.45 6.91 36.55
CA LEU A 2 40.24 7.67 36.19
C LEU A 2 40.34 8.42 34.85
N LYS A 3 41.42 9.10 34.57
CA LYS A 3 41.66 9.84 33.31
C LYS A 3 41.65 8.93 32.04
N LYS A 4 42.04 7.68 32.16
CA LYS A 4 41.99 6.71 31.05
C LYS A 4 40.55 6.24 30.79
N ILE A 5 39.81 5.97 31.87
CA ILE A 5 38.41 5.56 31.79
C ILE A 5 37.57 6.66 31.13
N ILE A 6 37.75 7.92 31.58
CA ILE A 6 37.05 9.09 30.99
C ILE A 6 37.37 9.25 29.48
N LYS A 7 38.62 9.04 29.07
CA LYS A 7 38.97 9.08 27.65
C LYS A 7 38.30 7.98 26.82
N TYR A 8 38.20 6.78 27.32
CA TYR A 8 37.55 5.67 26.63
C TYR A 8 36.04 5.85 26.57
N THR A 9 35.41 6.30 27.64
CA THR A 9 33.96 6.60 27.64
C THR A 9 33.64 7.78 26.73
N LEU A 10 34.46 8.82 26.70
CA LEU A 10 34.26 9.95 25.78
C LEU A 10 34.44 9.53 24.31
N ARG A 11 35.42 8.67 24.00
CA ARG A 11 35.58 8.12 22.64
C ARG A 11 34.41 7.22 22.24
N ALA A 12 33.97 6.35 23.13
CA ALA A 12 32.81 5.51 22.88
C ALA A 12 31.55 6.35 22.65
N LEU A 13 31.33 7.38 23.46
CA LEU A 13 30.21 8.32 23.29
C LEU A 13 30.30 9.05 21.93
N LEU A 14 31.50 9.50 21.55
CA LEU A 14 31.71 10.18 20.28
C LEU A 14 31.44 9.24 19.09
N VAL A 15 31.88 7.98 19.15
CA VAL A 15 31.59 6.98 18.11
C VAL A 15 30.11 6.72 18.00
N VAL A 16 29.41 6.55 19.12
CA VAL A 16 27.95 6.38 19.15
C VAL A 16 27.25 7.60 18.54
N LEU A 17 27.69 8.81 18.88
CA LEU A 17 27.14 10.05 18.31
C LEU A 17 27.36 10.13 16.81
N VAL A 18 28.57 9.79 16.33
CA VAL A 18 28.89 9.79 14.89
C VAL A 18 28.02 8.76 14.16
N VAL A 19 27.88 7.56 14.69
CA VAL A 19 27.00 6.53 14.09
C VAL A 19 25.55 6.99 14.08
N LEU A 20 25.06 7.61 15.15
CA LEU A 20 23.70 8.12 15.27
C LEU A 20 23.39 9.20 14.23
N ILE A 21 24.38 9.99 13.83
CA ILE A 21 24.23 11.02 12.80
C ILE A 21 24.48 10.42 11.39
N LEU A 22 25.48 9.57 11.25
CA LEU A 22 25.90 9.05 9.95
C LEU A 22 24.89 8.08 9.36
N VAL A 23 24.30 7.21 10.16
CA VAL A 23 23.31 6.23 9.69
C VAL A 23 22.07 6.90 9.09
N PRO A 24 21.43 7.86 9.73
CA PRO A 24 20.34 8.61 9.09
C PRO A 24 20.83 9.38 7.85
N ALA A 25 22.00 10.02 7.92
CA ALA A 25 22.53 10.77 6.78
C ALA A 25 22.72 9.89 5.53
N LEU A 26 23.17 8.65 5.69
CA LEU A 26 23.29 7.69 4.58
C LEU A 26 21.93 7.41 3.91
N LEU A 27 20.84 7.37 4.67
CA LEU A 27 19.50 7.13 4.12
C LEU A 27 19.01 8.27 3.21
N TYR A 28 19.61 9.47 3.30
CA TYR A 28 19.27 10.60 2.43
C TYR A 28 20.06 10.60 1.10
N ILE A 29 21.03 9.70 0.96
CA ILE A 29 21.77 9.56 -0.30
C ILE A 29 20.86 8.92 -1.34
N PRO A 30 20.67 9.53 -2.53
CA PRO A 30 19.78 9.01 -3.57
C PRO A 30 20.09 7.57 -3.98
N ALA A 31 21.37 7.20 -4.06
CA ALA A 31 21.77 5.83 -4.40
C ALA A 31 21.30 4.79 -3.37
N VAL A 32 21.29 5.15 -2.08
CA VAL A 32 20.80 4.28 -1.01
C VAL A 32 19.27 4.17 -1.09
N GLN A 33 18.58 5.28 -1.36
CA GLN A 33 17.13 5.28 -1.54
C GLN A 33 16.72 4.41 -2.74
N ASP A 34 17.44 4.48 -3.85
CA ASP A 34 17.21 3.61 -5.02
C ASP A 34 17.46 2.13 -4.72
N PHE A 35 18.48 1.83 -3.95
CA PHE A 35 18.73 0.45 -3.52
C PHE A 35 17.60 -0.08 -2.64
N VAL A 36 17.17 0.71 -1.65
CA VAL A 36 16.04 0.37 -0.77
C VAL A 36 14.76 0.19 -1.60
N ARG A 37 14.48 1.11 -2.54
CA ARG A 37 13.34 1.02 -3.44
C ARG A 37 13.32 -0.32 -4.20
N LYS A 38 14.42 -0.66 -4.87
CA LYS A 38 14.53 -1.91 -5.65
C LYS A 38 14.32 -3.15 -4.78
N ARG A 39 14.87 -3.15 -3.56
CA ARG A 39 14.69 -4.26 -2.61
C ARG A 39 13.26 -4.37 -2.11
N ALA A 40 12.67 -3.24 -1.72
CA ALA A 40 11.30 -3.19 -1.20
C ALA A 40 10.29 -3.61 -2.28
N VAL A 41 10.42 -3.07 -3.50
CA VAL A 41 9.57 -3.43 -4.65
C VAL A 41 9.71 -4.91 -4.97
N GLY A 42 10.92 -5.44 -5.08
CA GLY A 42 11.12 -6.86 -5.39
C GLY A 42 10.64 -7.81 -4.29
N TYR A 43 10.66 -7.38 -3.02
CA TYR A 43 10.05 -8.15 -1.94
C TYR A 43 8.53 -8.11 -2.01
N ALA A 44 7.95 -6.91 -2.16
CA ALA A 44 6.51 -6.71 -2.23
C ALA A 44 5.88 -7.42 -3.44
N SER A 45 6.49 -7.32 -4.63
CA SER A 45 6.02 -8.04 -5.82
C SER A 45 5.95 -9.55 -5.60
N ARG A 46 6.98 -10.10 -4.97
CA ARG A 46 6.99 -11.54 -4.66
C ARG A 46 5.97 -11.93 -3.59
N ALA A 47 5.79 -11.10 -2.58
CA ALA A 47 4.83 -11.36 -1.51
C ALA A 47 3.38 -11.26 -2.00
N LEU A 48 3.11 -10.35 -2.93
CA LEU A 48 1.78 -10.15 -3.53
C LEU A 48 1.50 -11.10 -4.70
N GLY A 49 2.54 -11.68 -5.32
CA GLY A 49 2.40 -12.45 -6.57
C GLY A 49 2.01 -11.57 -7.77
N MET A 50 2.25 -10.27 -7.71
CA MET A 50 1.86 -9.25 -8.68
C MET A 50 3.06 -8.37 -9.02
N ASP A 51 3.01 -7.70 -10.18
CA ASP A 51 4.05 -6.77 -10.58
C ASP A 51 3.81 -5.39 -9.96
N LEU A 52 4.61 -5.07 -8.94
CA LEU A 52 4.65 -3.75 -8.33
C LEU A 52 5.73 -2.91 -8.99
N SER A 53 5.37 -1.73 -9.46
CA SER A 53 6.30 -0.73 -9.98
C SER A 53 6.21 0.54 -9.13
N VAL A 54 7.37 1.10 -8.79
CA VAL A 54 7.51 2.36 -8.07
C VAL A 54 8.57 3.19 -8.79
N GLU A 55 8.20 4.37 -9.27
CA GLU A 55 9.14 5.22 -9.99
C GLU A 55 10.18 5.82 -9.05
N ARG A 56 9.74 6.41 -7.95
CA ARG A 56 10.61 7.12 -7.03
C ARG A 56 10.19 6.89 -5.57
N LEU A 57 11.18 6.65 -4.74
CA LEU A 57 11.04 6.58 -3.30
C LEU A 57 11.93 7.65 -2.69
N ARG A 58 11.37 8.52 -1.86
CA ARG A 58 12.09 9.57 -1.15
C ARG A 58 11.87 9.44 0.34
N LEU A 59 12.94 9.47 1.06
CA LEU A 59 12.93 9.57 2.51
C LEU A 59 13.40 10.96 2.91
N SER A 60 12.59 11.69 3.67
CA SER A 60 12.89 13.04 4.16
C SER A 60 12.89 13.09 5.68
N PHE A 61 13.66 14.02 6.24
CA PHE A 61 13.72 14.25 7.69
C PHE A 61 12.37 14.80 8.22
N PRO A 62 11.89 14.40 9.40
CA PRO A 62 12.49 13.46 10.35
C PRO A 62 12.31 11.98 9.99
N LEU A 63 11.20 11.55 9.40
CA LEU A 63 10.93 10.22 8.86
C LEU A 63 9.66 10.23 8.01
N ARG A 64 9.66 11.09 6.98
CA ARG A 64 8.61 11.13 5.98
C ARG A 64 9.02 10.33 4.76
N LEU A 65 8.27 9.28 4.49
CA LEU A 65 8.38 8.47 3.29
C LEU A 65 7.41 9.03 2.23
N SER A 66 7.90 9.30 1.04
CA SER A 66 7.09 9.62 -0.14
C SER A 66 7.43 8.63 -1.25
N VAL A 67 6.40 8.06 -1.82
CA VAL A 67 6.50 7.12 -2.95
C VAL A 67 5.72 7.73 -4.10
N ASP A 68 6.41 8.02 -5.19
CA ASP A 68 5.80 8.63 -6.38
C ASP A 68 5.56 7.56 -7.45
N ASN A 69 4.40 7.66 -8.11
CA ASN A 69 3.97 6.84 -9.24
C ASN A 69 4.09 5.32 -8.97
N THR A 70 3.19 4.85 -8.12
CA THR A 70 3.07 3.42 -7.80
C THR A 70 2.03 2.78 -8.72
N LEU A 71 2.40 1.67 -9.34
CA LEU A 71 1.52 0.85 -10.16
C LEU A 71 1.56 -0.58 -9.67
N LEU A 72 0.39 -1.19 -9.51
CA LEU A 72 0.22 -2.61 -9.23
C LEU A 72 -0.50 -3.25 -10.40
N VAL A 73 0.15 -4.22 -11.03
CA VAL A 73 -0.34 -4.91 -12.22
C VAL A 73 -0.43 -6.40 -11.95
N ASP A 74 -1.56 -7.00 -12.29
CA ASP A 74 -1.75 -8.44 -12.34
C ASP A 74 -2.07 -8.88 -13.75
N LYS A 75 -1.26 -9.77 -14.34
CA LYS A 75 -1.46 -10.39 -15.67
C LYS A 75 -1.83 -9.42 -16.80
N ALA A 76 -1.27 -8.22 -16.82
CA ALA A 76 -1.52 -7.13 -17.76
C ALA A 76 -2.68 -6.19 -17.39
N ASP A 77 -3.45 -6.44 -16.35
CA ASP A 77 -4.45 -5.49 -15.85
C ASP A 77 -3.86 -4.63 -14.72
N THR A 78 -4.03 -3.32 -14.82
CA THR A 78 -3.65 -2.39 -13.75
C THR A 78 -4.70 -2.42 -12.66
N LEU A 79 -4.37 -3.02 -11.53
CA LEU A 79 -5.27 -3.12 -10.37
C LEU A 79 -5.27 -1.84 -9.54
N LEU A 80 -4.11 -1.20 -9.38
CA LEU A 80 -3.95 0.00 -8.59
C LEU A 80 -2.94 0.93 -9.22
N SER A 81 -3.30 2.20 -9.31
CA SER A 81 -2.37 3.28 -9.59
C SER A 81 -2.47 4.34 -8.51
N CYS A 82 -1.32 4.86 -8.08
CA CYS A 82 -1.25 5.92 -7.10
C CYS A 82 -0.19 6.93 -7.52
N GLY A 83 -0.57 8.18 -7.68
CA GLY A 83 0.35 9.24 -8.08
C GLY A 83 1.34 9.57 -7.00
N ARG A 84 0.90 9.66 -5.75
CA ARG A 84 1.77 9.83 -4.59
C ARG A 84 1.19 9.16 -3.36
N LEU A 85 2.03 8.41 -2.67
CA LEU A 85 1.79 7.90 -1.33
C LEU A 85 2.75 8.61 -0.38
N SER A 86 2.23 9.16 0.71
CA SER A 86 3.02 9.80 1.76
C SER A 86 2.72 9.16 3.11
N LEU A 87 3.79 8.92 3.88
CA LEU A 87 3.71 8.35 5.21
C LEU A 87 4.64 9.13 6.13
N ASP A 88 4.11 9.70 7.20
CA ASP A 88 4.89 10.39 8.23
C ASP A 88 4.91 9.55 9.50
N VAL A 89 6.10 9.17 9.94
CA VAL A 89 6.31 8.34 11.12
C VAL A 89 7.02 9.14 12.20
N ALA A 90 6.59 8.98 13.44
CA ALA A 90 7.20 9.64 14.57
C ALA A 90 8.56 9.03 14.90
N LEU A 91 9.63 9.84 14.93
CA LEU A 91 10.99 9.38 15.14
C LEU A 91 11.24 8.90 16.59
N TRP A 92 10.74 9.67 17.59
CA TRP A 92 10.99 9.38 18.98
C TRP A 92 10.45 8.03 19.50
N PRO A 93 9.23 7.63 19.15
CA PRO A 93 8.72 6.31 19.51
C PRO A 93 9.54 5.16 18.93
N LEU A 94 10.13 5.33 17.73
CA LEU A 94 10.98 4.30 17.12
C LEU A 94 12.19 3.92 17.98
N VAL A 95 12.76 4.86 18.73
CA VAL A 95 13.84 4.58 19.68
C VAL A 95 13.37 3.60 20.77
N ARG A 96 12.08 3.60 21.09
CA ARG A 96 11.43 2.68 22.04
C ARG A 96 10.87 1.42 21.37
N LYS A 97 11.18 1.21 20.07
CA LYS A 97 10.64 0.13 19.23
C LYS A 97 9.12 0.23 19.01
N GLU A 98 8.55 1.40 19.17
CA GLU A 98 7.14 1.69 18.90
C GLU A 98 7.04 2.36 17.52
N VAL A 99 6.16 1.87 16.66
CA VAL A 99 5.91 2.49 15.34
C VAL A 99 4.64 3.31 15.44
N VAL A 100 4.80 4.62 15.46
CA VAL A 100 3.70 5.58 15.54
C VAL A 100 3.59 6.35 14.22
N ILE A 101 2.50 6.16 13.50
CA ILE A 101 2.17 6.88 12.28
C ILE A 101 1.48 8.19 12.67
N ARG A 102 1.95 9.31 12.11
CA ARG A 102 1.35 10.65 12.30
C ARG A 102 0.34 10.95 11.23
N SER A 103 0.72 10.74 9.97
CA SER A 103 -0.16 10.97 8.84
C SER A 103 0.12 9.98 7.72
N PHE A 104 -0.93 9.69 6.98
CA PHE A 104 -0.91 8.88 5.78
C PHE A 104 -1.69 9.62 4.69
N GLY A 105 -1.13 9.74 3.51
CA GLY A 105 -1.78 10.43 2.40
C GLY A 105 -1.61 9.65 1.10
N LEU A 106 -2.67 9.63 0.31
CA LEU A 106 -2.69 9.13 -1.05
C LEU A 106 -3.22 10.22 -1.97
N GLU A 107 -2.51 10.49 -3.05
CA GLU A 107 -2.92 11.44 -4.08
C GLU A 107 -3.07 10.72 -5.41
N ARG A 108 -4.15 11.06 -6.13
CA ARG A 108 -4.47 10.51 -7.46
C ARG A 108 -4.45 8.98 -7.45
N VAL A 109 -5.33 8.40 -6.67
CA VAL A 109 -5.51 6.96 -6.58
C VAL A 109 -6.56 6.52 -7.59
N ALA A 110 -6.27 5.47 -8.33
CA ALA A 110 -7.26 4.74 -9.10
C ALA A 110 -7.06 3.25 -8.87
N ALA A 111 -8.12 2.57 -8.49
CA ALA A 111 -8.13 1.13 -8.31
C ALA A 111 -9.19 0.51 -9.20
N ARG A 112 -8.91 -0.63 -9.75
CA ARG A 112 -9.83 -1.43 -10.54
C ARG A 112 -9.80 -2.87 -10.06
N TYR A 113 -10.98 -3.39 -9.81
CA TYR A 113 -11.17 -4.81 -9.53
C TYR A 113 -12.14 -5.39 -10.54
N LYS A 114 -11.72 -6.41 -11.26
CA LYS A 114 -12.54 -7.10 -12.23
C LYS A 114 -12.62 -8.58 -11.88
N ASP A 115 -13.83 -9.06 -11.68
CA ASP A 115 -14.12 -10.48 -11.53
C ASP A 115 -14.97 -10.93 -12.72
N SER A 116 -14.30 -11.61 -13.66
CA SER A 116 -14.95 -12.09 -14.89
C SER A 116 -15.92 -13.25 -14.61
N LEU A 117 -15.75 -13.99 -13.50
CA LEU A 117 -16.63 -15.09 -13.13
C LEU A 117 -17.93 -14.56 -12.49
N ALA A 118 -17.79 -13.53 -11.67
CA ALA A 118 -18.94 -12.86 -11.04
C ALA A 118 -19.59 -11.79 -11.94
N GLY A 119 -18.98 -11.48 -13.09
CA GLY A 119 -19.44 -10.40 -13.97
C GLY A 119 -19.37 -9.02 -13.34
N MET A 120 -18.43 -8.79 -12.44
CA MET A 120 -18.28 -7.56 -11.68
C MET A 120 -17.04 -6.77 -12.13
N ASP A 121 -17.22 -5.48 -12.47
CA ASP A 121 -16.14 -4.52 -12.74
C ASP A 121 -16.33 -3.34 -11.78
N MET A 122 -15.45 -3.21 -10.80
CA MET A 122 -15.47 -2.12 -9.84
C MET A 122 -14.29 -1.19 -10.11
N ARG A 123 -14.58 0.10 -10.19
CA ARG A 123 -13.58 1.16 -10.35
C ARG A 123 -13.74 2.16 -9.23
N LEU A 124 -12.64 2.47 -8.61
CA LEU A 124 -12.52 3.46 -7.57
C LEU A 124 -11.50 4.50 -8.01
N SER A 125 -11.82 5.77 -7.92
CA SER A 125 -10.84 6.84 -8.05
C SER A 125 -11.01 7.86 -6.94
N ALA A 126 -9.87 8.42 -6.48
CA ALA A 126 -9.86 9.48 -5.50
C ALA A 126 -8.71 10.46 -5.82
N GLY A 127 -9.01 11.75 -5.78
CA GLY A 127 -7.99 12.80 -5.94
C GLY A 127 -7.07 12.88 -4.74
N LEU A 128 -7.64 12.88 -3.54
CA LEU A 128 -6.92 12.92 -2.28
C LEU A 128 -7.60 12.06 -1.22
N LEU A 129 -6.81 11.22 -0.58
CA LEU A 129 -7.15 10.56 0.68
C LEU A 129 -6.07 10.93 1.70
N SER A 130 -6.42 11.66 2.73
CA SER A 130 -5.51 12.03 3.82
C SER A 130 -6.08 11.57 5.14
N LEU A 131 -5.23 10.93 5.92
CA LEU A 131 -5.54 10.44 7.25
C LEU A 131 -4.50 10.98 8.21
N ASP A 132 -4.94 11.78 9.18
CA ASP A 132 -4.13 12.22 10.29
C ASP A 132 -4.46 11.38 11.52
N ALA A 133 -3.45 10.72 12.06
CA ALA A 133 -3.61 9.88 13.23
C ALA A 133 -3.39 10.71 14.50
N ALA A 134 -4.33 10.67 15.42
CA ALA A 134 -4.17 11.24 16.75
C ALA A 134 -3.16 10.43 17.56
N LYS A 135 -3.26 9.11 17.49
CA LYS A 135 -2.31 8.12 18.01
C LYS A 135 -2.54 6.82 17.21
N ALA A 136 -1.61 6.46 16.36
CA ALA A 136 -1.60 5.12 15.77
C ALA A 136 -0.34 4.41 16.25
N ASP A 137 -0.51 3.47 17.13
CA ASP A 137 0.56 2.62 17.66
C ASP A 137 0.37 1.20 17.12
N LEU A 138 1.19 0.86 16.13
CA LEU A 138 1.15 -0.45 15.50
C LEU A 138 1.63 -1.56 16.45
N SER A 139 2.44 -1.23 17.45
CA SER A 139 2.93 -2.20 18.44
C SER A 139 1.83 -2.58 19.42
N ALA A 140 0.93 -1.65 19.74
CA ALA A 140 -0.21 -1.84 20.64
C ALA A 140 -1.51 -2.20 19.88
N ASN A 141 -1.49 -2.32 18.55
CA ASN A 141 -2.68 -2.52 17.71
C ASN A 141 -3.80 -1.47 17.97
N THR A 142 -3.41 -0.25 18.33
CA THR A 142 -4.34 0.84 18.58
C THR A 142 -4.19 1.90 17.51
N ALA A 143 -5.31 2.32 16.91
CA ALA A 143 -5.35 3.41 15.95
C ALA A 143 -6.46 4.39 16.32
N GLY A 144 -6.06 5.61 16.69
CA GLY A 144 -6.97 6.74 16.82
C GLY A 144 -6.87 7.63 15.58
N ILE A 145 -7.96 7.88 14.89
CA ILE A 145 -8.01 8.77 13.73
C ILE A 145 -8.43 10.15 14.22
N ALA A 146 -7.62 11.18 13.96
CA ALA A 146 -7.94 12.57 14.26
C ALA A 146 -8.74 13.20 13.13
N SER A 147 -8.34 12.98 11.90
CA SER A 147 -9.06 13.45 10.72
C SER A 147 -8.94 12.46 9.56
N LEU A 148 -10.00 12.37 8.78
CA LEU A 148 -10.02 11.67 7.49
C LEU A 148 -10.59 12.63 6.46
N VAL A 149 -9.80 12.95 5.45
CA VAL A 149 -10.22 13.79 4.32
C VAL A 149 -10.22 12.93 3.07
N LEU A 150 -11.34 12.88 2.40
CA LEU A 150 -11.51 12.25 1.10
C LEU A 150 -12.04 13.30 0.13
N SER A 151 -11.33 13.55 -0.96
CA SER A 151 -11.72 14.52 -1.99
C SER A 151 -11.71 13.86 -3.36
N ASP A 152 -12.62 14.33 -4.22
CA ASP A 152 -12.75 13.88 -5.61
C ASP A 152 -12.86 12.35 -5.75
N ALA A 153 -13.70 11.75 -4.91
CA ALA A 153 -13.95 10.31 -4.93
C ALA A 153 -15.07 9.97 -5.93
N ASP A 154 -14.79 9.04 -6.82
CA ASP A 154 -15.75 8.42 -7.73
C ASP A 154 -15.69 6.91 -7.59
N VAL A 155 -16.84 6.28 -7.42
CA VAL A 155 -16.96 4.82 -7.32
C VAL A 155 -17.96 4.36 -8.35
N ARG A 156 -17.52 3.48 -9.25
CA ARG A 156 -18.36 2.85 -10.27
C ARG A 156 -18.37 1.35 -10.07
N LEU A 157 -19.53 0.80 -10.03
CA LEU A 157 -19.77 -0.63 -9.92
C LEU A 157 -20.66 -1.07 -11.08
N ASP A 158 -20.07 -1.78 -12.02
CA ASP A 158 -20.77 -2.39 -13.15
C ASP A 158 -20.94 -3.89 -12.85
N ILE A 159 -22.19 -4.32 -12.69
CA ILE A 159 -22.56 -5.71 -12.47
C ILE A 159 -23.26 -6.21 -13.72
N THR A 160 -22.61 -7.05 -14.48
CA THR A 160 -23.22 -7.75 -15.61
C THR A 160 -23.77 -9.07 -15.10
N GLN A 161 -25.07 -9.12 -14.80
CA GLN A 161 -25.73 -10.41 -14.56
C GLN A 161 -25.55 -11.25 -15.82
N ALA A 162 -24.90 -12.40 -15.68
CA ALA A 162 -24.98 -13.42 -16.72
C ALA A 162 -26.48 -13.71 -16.91
N ALA A 163 -26.97 -13.50 -18.13
CA ALA A 163 -28.33 -13.86 -18.47
C ALA A 163 -28.59 -15.29 -17.96
N PRO A 164 -29.72 -15.56 -17.29
CA PRO A 164 -30.05 -16.92 -16.90
C PRO A 164 -29.91 -17.78 -18.17
N LYS A 165 -29.11 -18.83 -18.10
CA LYS A 165 -29.11 -19.85 -19.13
C LYS A 165 -30.55 -20.29 -19.23
N GLU A 166 -31.23 -19.91 -20.28
CA GLU A 166 -32.48 -20.54 -20.65
C GLU A 166 -32.17 -22.03 -20.70
N GLU A 167 -32.60 -22.74 -19.68
CA GLU A 167 -32.73 -24.19 -19.76
C GLU A 167 -33.65 -24.39 -20.95
N ALA A 168 -33.08 -24.89 -22.03
CA ALA A 168 -33.82 -25.35 -23.16
C ALA A 168 -34.79 -26.42 -22.62
N ASP A 169 -36.00 -25.99 -22.36
CA ASP A 169 -37.12 -26.84 -22.04
C ASP A 169 -37.27 -27.78 -23.24
N SER A 170 -36.63 -28.93 -23.16
CA SER A 170 -36.86 -30.01 -24.05
C SER A 170 -38.23 -30.63 -23.67
N THR A 171 -39.26 -29.88 -23.99
CA THR A 171 -40.59 -30.43 -24.09
C THR A 171 -40.57 -31.43 -25.24
N ALA A 172 -40.18 -32.65 -24.91
CA ALA A 172 -40.39 -33.79 -25.80
C ALA A 172 -41.89 -33.89 -26.06
N ALA A 173 -42.29 -33.39 -27.17
CA ALA A 173 -43.64 -33.64 -27.72
C ALA A 173 -43.78 -35.13 -27.96
N LEU A 174 -44.48 -35.80 -27.08
CA LEU A 174 -44.93 -37.19 -27.31
C LEU A 174 -45.92 -37.18 -28.48
N PRO A 175 -45.70 -38.01 -29.49
CA PRO A 175 -46.69 -38.15 -30.54
C PRO A 175 -47.93 -38.88 -29.99
N LEU A 176 -49.04 -38.19 -29.97
CA LEU A 176 -50.37 -38.83 -29.76
C LEU A 176 -50.66 -39.72 -30.97
N SER A 177 -50.44 -41.01 -30.80
CA SER A 177 -50.93 -42.01 -31.73
C SER A 177 -52.43 -42.14 -31.60
N LEU A 178 -53.13 -41.73 -32.65
CA LEU A 178 -54.54 -41.88 -32.85
C LEU A 178 -54.88 -43.35 -32.93
N ILE A 179 -55.57 -43.95 -31.96
CA ILE A 179 -56.19 -45.27 -32.06
C ILE A 179 -57.60 -45.01 -32.60
N HIS A 180 -57.84 -45.43 -33.84
CA HIS A 180 -59.17 -45.62 -34.40
C HIS A 180 -59.64 -47.03 -34.08
N ILE A 181 -60.85 -47.14 -33.52
CA ILE A 181 -61.73 -48.29 -33.58
C ILE A 181 -63.06 -47.81 -34.19
#